data_fb047bbb0fb2f3f6262670cefa425f40
#
_entry.id   fb047bbb0fb2f3f6262670cefa425f40
#
_cell.length_a   1.000
_cell.length_b   1.000
_cell.length_c   1.000
_cell.angle_alpha   90.00
_cell.angle_beta   90.00
_cell.angle_gamma   90.00
#
_symmetry.space_group_name_H-M   'P 1'
#
loop_
_entity.id
_entity.type
_entity.pdbx_description
1 polymer ?
#
loop_
_entity_poly.entity_id
_entity_poly.type
_entity_poly.pdbx_seq_one_letter_code
_entity_poly.pdbx_strand_id
1 'polypeptide(L)'
;MIPIYNSPFAVETAHIKFHKSDVSARIIRSLFDTARQYRESIDVYGSKQSFEWPLIEGEEPVLHTAKKAEPEIPAKVKVPDYAHRLPKEIQRFTTKGVYGEGEDHLSFTQGGGHGGSHPHLANEFIQALLAKREPFPNARQSANWTCTGILAHESAMAGGEIRKLPAFTLPA
;
A
#
# COMPACT_ATOMS: atom_id res chain seq x y z
N MET A 1 -23.98 -12.87 12.18
CA MET A 1 -23.11 -13.90 11.59
C MET A 1 -21.70 -13.55 12.04
N ILE A 2 -21.06 -14.33 12.90
CA ILE A 2 -19.65 -14.10 13.27
C ILE A 2 -18.86 -14.43 12.02
N PRO A 3 -18.07 -13.51 11.52
CA PRO A 3 -17.39 -13.71 10.28
C PRO A 3 -16.34 -14.82 10.39
N ILE A 4 -16.09 -15.50 9.28
CA ILE A 4 -15.03 -16.50 9.10
C ILE A 4 -13.67 -15.99 9.63
N TYR A 5 -13.49 -14.68 9.67
CA TYR A 5 -12.25 -14.01 10.07
C TYR A 5 -12.18 -13.65 11.56
N ASN A 6 -13.19 -14.01 12.36
CA ASN A 6 -13.26 -13.70 13.80
C ASN A 6 -13.05 -12.21 14.14
N SER A 7 -13.36 -11.31 13.21
CA SER A 7 -13.35 -9.87 13.41
C SER A 7 -14.81 -9.35 13.41
N PRO A 8 -15.21 -8.52 14.38
CA PRO A 8 -16.55 -7.93 14.40
C PRO A 8 -16.73 -6.82 13.35
N PHE A 9 -15.65 -6.39 12.70
CA PHE A 9 -15.66 -5.25 11.79
C PHE A 9 -15.38 -5.69 10.35
N ALA A 10 -16.34 -5.44 9.45
CA ALA A 10 -16.13 -5.58 8.02
C ALA A 10 -15.27 -4.42 7.48
N VAL A 11 -15.38 -3.25 8.07
CA VAL A 11 -14.62 -2.05 7.74
C VAL A 11 -14.03 -1.45 9.01
N GLU A 12 -12.75 -1.19 9.00
CA GLU A 12 -12.04 -0.49 10.07
C GLU A 12 -11.39 0.78 9.51
N THR A 13 -11.45 1.86 10.29
CA THR A 13 -10.81 3.14 9.95
C THR A 13 -9.96 3.60 11.12
N ALA A 14 -8.73 3.99 10.86
CA ALA A 14 -7.82 4.55 11.86
C ALA A 14 -7.30 5.91 11.42
N HIS A 15 -7.24 6.85 12.37
CA HIS A 15 -6.54 8.13 12.22
C HIS A 15 -5.18 8.04 12.93
N ILE A 16 -4.14 8.42 12.22
CA ILE A 16 -2.76 8.36 12.69
C ILE A 16 -2.20 9.75 12.78
N LYS A 17 -1.65 10.09 13.95
CA LYS A 17 -0.88 11.31 14.15
C LYS A 17 0.59 10.96 14.29
N PHE A 18 1.41 11.57 13.46
CA PHE A 18 2.86 11.40 13.54
C PHE A 18 3.45 12.29 14.64
N HIS A 19 4.39 11.74 15.39
CA HIS A 19 5.08 12.49 16.43
C HIS A 19 6.00 13.56 15.81
N LYS A 20 5.93 14.79 16.34
CA LYS A 20 6.72 15.93 15.85
C LYS A 20 6.54 16.25 14.35
N SER A 21 5.33 16.04 13.84
CA SER A 21 5.01 16.30 12.44
C SER A 21 3.59 16.85 12.33
N ASP A 22 3.39 17.74 11.36
CA ASP A 22 2.06 18.25 10.99
C ASP A 22 1.32 17.30 10.02
N VAL A 23 1.99 16.20 9.64
CA VAL A 23 1.38 15.16 8.81
C VAL A 23 0.46 14.30 9.66
N SER A 24 -0.71 14.01 9.12
CA SER A 24 -1.64 12.98 9.63
C SER A 24 -1.99 12.02 8.51
N ALA A 25 -2.39 10.81 8.88
CA ALA A 25 -2.86 9.83 7.92
C ALA A 25 -4.18 9.20 8.37
N ARG A 26 -4.96 8.75 7.38
CA ARG A 26 -6.14 7.91 7.60
C ARG A 26 -5.93 6.61 6.83
N ILE A 27 -6.13 5.50 7.52
CA ILE A 27 -6.11 4.17 6.92
C ILE A 27 -7.52 3.61 6.97
N ILE A 28 -7.96 3.01 5.88
CA ILE A 28 -9.23 2.29 5.80
C ILE A 28 -8.90 0.87 5.33
N ARG A 29 -9.42 -0.12 6.03
CA ARG A 29 -9.34 -1.53 5.67
C ARG A 29 -10.72 -2.11 5.55
N SER A 30 -10.99 -2.80 4.43
CA SER A 30 -12.23 -3.55 4.19
C SER A 30 -11.87 -4.79 3.40
N LEU A 31 -12.01 -5.99 3.96
CA LEU A 31 -11.61 -7.24 3.32
C LEU A 31 -12.74 -8.25 3.10
N PHE A 32 -13.88 -8.08 3.77
CA PHE A 32 -15.00 -9.00 3.70
C PHE A 32 -16.33 -8.27 3.91
N ASP A 33 -17.42 -8.90 3.53
CA ASP A 33 -18.79 -8.39 3.66
C ASP A 33 -18.98 -6.95 3.09
N THR A 34 -18.22 -6.62 2.05
CA THR A 34 -18.31 -5.32 1.39
C THR A 34 -18.41 -5.52 -0.11
N ALA A 35 -19.49 -5.04 -0.70
CA ALA A 35 -19.71 -5.10 -2.15
C ALA A 35 -18.84 -4.04 -2.85
N ARG A 36 -17.55 -4.32 -2.98
CA ARG A 36 -16.60 -3.46 -3.65
C ARG A 36 -15.54 -4.27 -4.39
N GLN A 37 -15.12 -3.77 -5.52
CA GLN A 37 -13.93 -4.25 -6.22
C GLN A 37 -12.70 -4.17 -5.30
N TYR A 38 -11.82 -5.17 -5.37
CA TYR A 38 -10.53 -5.10 -4.69
C TYR A 38 -9.76 -3.86 -5.13
N ARG A 39 -9.25 -3.12 -4.17
CA ARG A 39 -8.53 -1.88 -4.41
C ARG A 39 -7.49 -1.65 -3.32
N GLU A 40 -6.28 -1.39 -3.74
CA GLU A 40 -5.26 -0.76 -2.92
C GLU A 40 -5.05 0.65 -3.43
N SER A 41 -5.12 1.63 -2.55
CA SER A 41 -5.08 3.03 -2.96
C SER A 41 -4.37 3.89 -1.94
N ILE A 42 -3.81 4.99 -2.42
CA ILE A 42 -3.22 6.03 -1.61
C ILE A 42 -3.62 7.39 -2.17
N ASP A 43 -4.14 8.25 -1.30
CA ASP A 43 -4.36 9.66 -1.59
C ASP A 43 -3.39 10.49 -0.76
N VAL A 44 -2.79 11.50 -1.35
CA VAL A 44 -1.84 12.39 -0.68
C VAL A 44 -2.25 13.82 -0.91
N TYR A 45 -2.48 14.56 0.17
CA TYR A 45 -2.90 15.96 0.13
C TYR A 45 -1.79 16.87 0.64
N GLY A 46 -1.25 17.67 -0.25
CA GLY A 46 -0.20 18.63 0.05
C GLY A 46 -0.55 20.06 -0.37
N SER A 47 0.15 21.04 0.16
CA SER A 47 -0.11 22.46 -0.14
C SER A 47 0.28 22.89 -1.56
N LYS A 48 1.12 22.14 -2.24
CA LYS A 48 1.57 22.44 -3.61
C LYS A 48 0.97 21.49 -4.63
N GLN A 49 0.88 20.23 -4.26
CA GLN A 49 0.31 19.17 -5.10
C GLN A 49 -0.44 18.19 -4.24
N SER A 50 -1.47 17.58 -4.83
CA SER A 50 -2.21 16.46 -4.25
C SER A 50 -2.34 15.36 -5.28
N PHE A 51 -2.34 14.14 -4.83
CA PHE A 51 -2.47 12.95 -5.67
C PHE A 51 -3.65 12.13 -5.18
N GLU A 52 -4.53 11.73 -6.08
CA GLU A 52 -5.69 10.89 -5.79
C GLU A 52 -5.67 9.63 -6.64
N TRP A 53 -5.80 8.49 -5.97
CA TRP A 53 -5.93 7.20 -6.63
C TRP A 53 -7.34 7.04 -7.23
N PRO A 54 -7.50 6.41 -8.41
CA PRO A 54 -8.79 6.29 -9.05
C PRO A 54 -9.77 5.45 -8.21
N LEU A 55 -11.06 5.77 -8.34
CA LEU A 55 -12.14 5.00 -7.68
C LEU A 55 -12.34 3.64 -8.32
N ILE A 56 -12.14 3.54 -9.63
CA ILE A 56 -12.35 2.32 -10.42
C ILE A 56 -10.99 1.79 -10.84
N GLU A 57 -10.75 0.52 -10.58
CA GLU A 57 -9.51 -0.15 -10.97
C GLU A 57 -9.33 -0.10 -12.49
N GLY A 58 -8.14 0.33 -12.92
CA GLY A 58 -7.79 0.49 -14.33
C GLY A 58 -7.95 1.91 -14.88
N GLU A 59 -8.57 2.82 -14.14
CA GLU A 59 -8.52 4.25 -14.46
C GLU A 59 -7.18 4.86 -14.05
N GLU A 60 -6.89 6.05 -14.59
CA GLU A 60 -5.66 6.77 -14.25
C GLU A 60 -5.84 7.63 -13.00
N PRO A 61 -4.84 7.65 -12.10
CA PRO A 61 -4.81 8.59 -10.97
C PRO A 61 -4.80 10.05 -11.43
N VAL A 62 -5.14 10.92 -10.50
CA VAL A 62 -5.22 12.37 -10.75
C VAL A 62 -4.19 13.12 -9.91
N LEU A 63 -3.46 14.00 -10.55
CA LEU A 63 -2.56 14.96 -9.92
C LEU A 63 -3.16 16.35 -9.97
N HIS A 64 -3.32 16.94 -8.80
CA HIS A 64 -3.73 18.33 -8.61
C HIS A 64 -2.49 19.18 -8.34
N THR A 65 -2.44 20.37 -8.95
CA THR A 65 -1.32 21.31 -8.72
C THR A 65 -1.87 22.68 -8.37
N ALA A 66 -1.53 23.21 -7.20
CA ALA A 66 -1.98 24.50 -6.75
C ALA A 66 -1.46 25.63 -7.66
N LYS A 67 -2.36 26.41 -8.22
CA LYS A 67 -2.07 27.61 -9.01
C LYS A 67 -2.65 28.84 -8.31
N LYS A 68 -1.90 29.95 -8.33
CA LYS A 68 -2.26 31.16 -7.58
C LYS A 68 -3.44 31.95 -8.16
N ALA A 69 -3.83 31.77 -9.40
CA ALA A 69 -4.73 32.71 -10.09
C ALA A 69 -5.77 32.08 -11.05
N GLU A 70 -5.80 30.77 -11.23
CA GLU A 70 -6.73 30.12 -12.16
C GLU A 70 -7.38 28.89 -11.55
N PRO A 71 -8.58 28.49 -12.00
CA PRO A 71 -9.16 27.21 -11.64
C PRO A 71 -8.15 26.09 -11.99
N GLU A 72 -7.93 25.19 -11.06
CA GLU A 72 -7.07 24.05 -11.27
C GLU A 72 -7.71 23.09 -12.29
N ILE A 73 -6.93 22.64 -13.25
CA ILE A 73 -7.31 21.54 -14.14
C ILE A 73 -6.56 20.31 -13.66
N PRO A 74 -7.25 19.32 -13.08
CA PRO A 74 -6.63 18.07 -12.65
C PRO A 74 -6.01 17.35 -13.84
N ALA A 75 -4.80 16.84 -13.68
CA ALA A 75 -4.10 16.08 -14.69
C ALA A 75 -4.15 14.59 -14.42
N LYS A 76 -4.61 13.79 -15.38
CA LYS A 76 -4.45 12.34 -15.31
C LYS A 76 -2.99 11.98 -15.47
N VAL A 77 -2.49 11.06 -14.63
CA VAL A 77 -1.09 10.65 -14.62
C VAL A 77 -0.97 9.14 -14.68
N LYS A 78 0.11 8.65 -15.28
CA LYS A 78 0.45 7.23 -15.25
C LYS A 78 1.41 6.94 -14.11
N VAL A 79 1.09 5.94 -13.29
CA VAL A 79 2.03 5.41 -12.32
C VAL A 79 2.97 4.46 -13.05
N PRO A 80 4.29 4.73 -13.07
CA PRO A 80 5.23 3.86 -13.75
C PRO A 80 5.44 2.55 -12.96
N ASP A 81 5.51 1.45 -13.67
CA ASP A 81 5.78 0.12 -13.10
C ASP A 81 7.27 -0.12 -12.76
N TYR A 82 8.15 0.71 -13.29
CA TYR A 82 9.60 0.58 -13.17
C TYR A 82 10.17 -0.80 -13.55
N ALA A 83 9.48 -1.57 -14.38
CA ALA A 83 9.90 -2.90 -14.82
C ALA A 83 11.34 -2.91 -15.36
N HIS A 84 11.75 -1.85 -16.06
CA HIS A 84 13.09 -1.71 -16.62
C HIS A 84 14.23 -1.74 -15.59
N ARG A 85 13.92 -1.58 -14.29
CA ARG A 85 14.90 -1.67 -13.19
C ARG A 85 15.14 -3.11 -12.72
N LEU A 86 14.34 -4.04 -13.21
CA LEU A 86 14.41 -5.45 -12.85
C LEU A 86 15.22 -6.25 -13.91
N PRO A 87 15.81 -7.37 -13.53
CA PRO A 87 16.34 -8.35 -14.48
C PRO A 87 15.28 -8.73 -15.53
N LYS A 88 15.69 -8.89 -16.79
CA LYS A 88 14.78 -9.12 -17.92
C LYS A 88 13.81 -10.28 -17.70
N GLU A 89 14.28 -11.32 -17.06
CA GLU A 89 13.55 -12.58 -16.81
C GLU A 89 12.34 -12.37 -15.92
N ILE A 90 12.37 -11.35 -15.03
CA ILE A 90 11.31 -11.09 -14.06
C ILE A 90 10.51 -9.83 -14.37
N GLN A 91 10.87 -9.03 -15.36
CA GLN A 91 10.13 -7.82 -15.75
C GLN A 91 8.67 -8.09 -16.07
N ARG A 92 8.38 -9.23 -16.69
CA ARG A 92 7.02 -9.64 -17.05
C ARG A 92 6.07 -9.77 -15.85
N PHE A 93 6.60 -9.99 -14.65
CA PHE A 93 5.80 -10.16 -13.43
C PHE A 93 5.34 -8.83 -12.80
N THR A 94 5.75 -7.69 -13.34
CA THR A 94 5.23 -6.38 -12.94
C THR A 94 3.91 -6.04 -13.61
N THR A 95 3.52 -6.79 -14.64
CA THR A 95 2.26 -6.59 -15.36
C THR A 95 1.15 -7.45 -14.77
N LYS A 96 -0.11 -7.09 -15.07
CA LYS A 96 -1.27 -7.87 -14.65
C LYS A 96 -1.25 -9.26 -15.30
N GLY A 97 -1.49 -10.28 -14.47
CA GLY A 97 -1.90 -11.58 -14.95
C GLY A 97 -0.89 -12.29 -15.85
N VAL A 98 0.21 -12.77 -15.27
CA VAL A 98 1.05 -13.75 -15.98
C VAL A 98 0.54 -15.13 -15.64
N TYR A 99 -0.15 -15.76 -16.59
CA TYR A 99 -0.53 -17.17 -16.52
C TYR A 99 0.54 -18.00 -17.20
N GLY A 100 0.91 -19.13 -16.63
CA GLY A 100 1.66 -20.15 -17.36
C GLY A 100 0.76 -20.76 -18.45
N GLU A 101 1.27 -20.96 -19.66
CA GLU A 101 0.55 -21.67 -20.70
C GLU A 101 0.19 -23.10 -20.20
N GLY A 102 -1.09 -23.42 -20.16
CA GLY A 102 -1.60 -24.74 -19.75
C GLY A 102 -1.75 -24.97 -18.26
N GLU A 103 -1.64 -23.95 -17.43
CA GLU A 103 -1.89 -24.07 -15.99
C GLU A 103 -3.31 -23.60 -15.63
N ASP A 104 -4.07 -24.49 -15.00
CA ASP A 104 -5.43 -24.23 -14.54
C ASP A 104 -5.49 -23.42 -13.24
N HIS A 105 -4.36 -23.04 -12.67
CA HIS A 105 -4.28 -22.28 -11.44
C HIS A 105 -3.50 -20.99 -11.63
N LEU A 106 -3.98 -19.94 -10.97
CA LEU A 106 -3.30 -18.68 -10.84
C LEU A 106 -1.98 -18.91 -10.06
N SER A 107 -0.85 -18.88 -10.75
CA SER A 107 0.41 -18.70 -10.06
C SER A 107 0.38 -17.33 -9.36
N PHE A 108 1.46 -16.83 -8.84
CA PHE A 108 1.58 -15.55 -8.10
C PHE A 108 0.91 -14.30 -8.70
N THR A 109 0.08 -14.46 -9.65
CA THR A 109 -0.61 -13.47 -10.46
C THR A 109 -2.03 -13.23 -10.00
N GLN A 110 -2.28 -13.49 -8.75
CA GLN A 110 -3.56 -13.16 -8.17
C GLN A 110 -3.94 -11.71 -8.45
N GLY A 111 -4.85 -11.54 -9.39
CA GLY A 111 -5.55 -10.30 -9.62
C GLY A 111 -4.68 -9.04 -9.75
N GLY A 112 -3.53 -9.15 -10.38
CA GLY A 112 -2.65 -8.00 -10.54
C GLY A 112 -1.69 -7.75 -9.39
N GLY A 113 -1.53 -8.70 -8.45
CA GLY A 113 -0.45 -8.81 -7.48
C GLY A 113 0.07 -7.50 -6.89
N HIS A 114 -0.76 -6.74 -6.17
CA HIS A 114 -0.37 -5.46 -5.59
C HIS A 114 0.29 -4.50 -6.61
N GLY A 115 -0.30 -4.42 -7.80
CA GLY A 115 0.18 -3.54 -8.87
C GLY A 115 1.57 -3.88 -9.42
N GLY A 116 2.03 -5.13 -9.26
CA GLY A 116 3.34 -5.57 -9.73
C GLY A 116 4.49 -5.29 -8.77
N SER A 117 4.22 -5.00 -7.50
CA SER A 117 5.26 -4.67 -6.51
C SER A 117 6.09 -5.88 -6.04
N HIS A 118 5.54 -7.10 -6.08
CA HIS A 118 6.21 -8.29 -5.57
C HIS A 118 7.60 -8.55 -6.19
N PRO A 119 7.79 -8.53 -7.51
CA PRO A 119 9.12 -8.71 -8.09
C PRO A 119 10.10 -7.61 -7.68
N HIS A 120 9.64 -6.38 -7.45
CA HIS A 120 10.49 -5.30 -6.95
C HIS A 120 10.96 -5.57 -5.52
N LEU A 121 10.07 -6.01 -4.63
CA LEU A 121 10.43 -6.36 -3.25
C LEU A 121 11.41 -7.54 -3.20
N ALA A 122 11.15 -8.59 -3.97
CA ALA A 122 12.05 -9.75 -4.05
C ALA A 122 13.42 -9.36 -4.60
N ASN A 123 13.47 -8.58 -5.68
CA ASN A 123 14.72 -8.10 -6.25
C ASN A 123 15.48 -7.20 -5.27
N GLU A 124 14.81 -6.27 -4.57
CA GLU A 124 15.45 -5.42 -3.58
C GLU A 124 16.12 -6.24 -2.47
N PHE A 125 15.44 -7.28 -1.98
CA PHE A 125 16.00 -8.16 -0.97
C PHE A 125 17.27 -8.90 -1.47
N ILE A 126 17.20 -9.46 -2.68
CA ILE A 126 18.37 -10.14 -3.29
C ILE A 126 19.52 -9.17 -3.51
N GLN A 127 19.25 -7.98 -4.06
CA GLN A 127 20.31 -6.98 -4.29
C GLN A 127 20.92 -6.48 -2.97
N ALA A 128 20.13 -6.36 -1.92
CA ALA A 128 20.62 -5.99 -0.60
C ALA A 128 21.59 -7.06 -0.04
N LEU A 129 21.25 -8.36 -0.19
CA LEU A 129 22.12 -9.46 0.21
C LEU A 129 23.45 -9.46 -0.58
N LEU A 130 23.36 -9.33 -1.90
CA LEU A 130 24.56 -9.31 -2.76
C LEU A 130 25.48 -8.12 -2.45
N ALA A 131 24.89 -6.95 -2.18
CA ALA A 131 25.60 -5.73 -1.85
C ALA A 131 25.98 -5.62 -0.36
N LYS A 132 25.61 -6.60 0.48
CA LYS A 132 25.83 -6.62 1.94
C LYS A 132 25.34 -5.33 2.62
N ARG A 133 24.17 -4.86 2.23
CA ARG A 133 23.47 -3.70 2.82
C ARG A 133 22.10 -4.10 3.38
N GLU A 134 21.51 -3.22 4.17
CA GLU A 134 20.12 -3.42 4.57
C GLU A 134 19.15 -3.28 3.37
N PRO A 135 18.12 -4.13 3.28
CA PRO A 135 17.05 -3.96 2.30
C PRO A 135 16.13 -2.80 2.67
N PHE A 136 15.39 -2.30 1.70
CA PHE A 136 14.26 -1.42 1.93
C PHE A 136 12.96 -2.07 1.41
N PRO A 137 11.95 -2.26 2.28
CA PRO A 137 11.95 -2.00 3.72
C PRO A 137 12.80 -3.01 4.50
N ASN A 138 13.43 -2.56 5.58
CA ASN A 138 14.07 -3.45 6.54
C ASN A 138 13.08 -3.97 7.59
N ALA A 139 13.53 -4.90 8.44
CA ALA A 139 12.68 -5.52 9.46
C ALA A 139 12.01 -4.51 10.40
N ARG A 140 12.71 -3.43 10.77
CA ARG A 140 12.16 -2.37 11.63
C ARG A 140 11.03 -1.61 10.95
N GLN A 141 11.23 -1.22 9.70
CA GLN A 141 10.20 -0.52 8.92
C GLN A 141 8.98 -1.42 8.71
N SER A 142 9.20 -2.67 8.36
CA SER A 142 8.13 -3.65 8.20
C SER A 142 7.35 -3.88 9.50
N ALA A 143 8.04 -3.98 10.64
CA ALA A 143 7.41 -4.09 11.95
C ALA A 143 6.55 -2.86 12.27
N ASN A 144 7.07 -1.64 12.04
CA ASN A 144 6.30 -0.40 12.23
C ASN A 144 5.03 -0.37 11.40
N TRP A 145 5.11 -0.74 10.13
CA TRP A 145 3.95 -0.75 9.23
C TRP A 145 2.92 -1.79 9.65
N THR A 146 3.36 -2.99 9.98
CA THR A 146 2.49 -4.08 10.44
C THR A 146 1.81 -3.73 11.77
N CYS A 147 2.56 -3.21 12.74
CA CYS A 147 2.01 -2.81 14.04
C CYS A 147 1.00 -1.68 13.94
N THR A 148 1.09 -0.82 12.94
CA THR A 148 0.09 0.21 12.70
C THR A 148 -1.31 -0.40 12.49
N GLY A 149 -1.41 -1.45 11.67
CA GLY A 149 -2.68 -2.17 11.47
C GLY A 149 -3.15 -2.92 12.71
N ILE A 150 -2.24 -3.58 13.42
CA ILE A 150 -2.56 -4.33 14.66
C ILE A 150 -3.13 -3.38 15.72
N LEU A 151 -2.46 -2.27 15.98
CA LEU A 151 -2.89 -1.31 16.98
C LEU A 151 -4.15 -0.54 16.59
N ALA A 152 -4.38 -0.35 15.29
CA ALA A 152 -5.65 0.17 14.79
C ALA A 152 -6.82 -0.77 15.14
N HIS A 153 -6.64 -2.07 14.93
CA HIS A 153 -7.63 -3.07 15.31
C HIS A 153 -7.83 -3.12 16.84
N GLU A 154 -6.76 -3.13 17.62
CA GLU A 154 -6.87 -3.08 19.09
C GLU A 154 -7.57 -1.83 19.59
N SER A 155 -7.33 -0.68 18.94
CA SER A 155 -8.05 0.57 19.22
C SER A 155 -9.55 0.42 18.95
N ALA A 156 -9.92 -0.14 17.79
CA ALA A 156 -11.32 -0.38 17.43
C ALA A 156 -12.01 -1.33 18.41
N MET A 157 -11.36 -2.40 18.81
CA MET A 157 -11.86 -3.36 19.81
C MET A 157 -12.05 -2.72 21.21
N ALA A 158 -11.30 -1.67 21.51
CA ALA A 158 -11.36 -0.91 22.77
C ALA A 158 -12.21 0.37 22.65
N GLY A 159 -13.13 0.44 21.67
CA GLY A 159 -14.03 1.60 21.52
C GLY A 159 -13.37 2.87 20.99
N GLY A 160 -12.23 2.76 20.32
CA GLY A 160 -11.52 3.90 19.74
C GLY A 160 -10.45 4.52 20.65
N GLU A 161 -10.00 3.81 21.65
CA GLU A 161 -8.92 4.29 22.53
C GLU A 161 -7.64 4.59 21.76
N ILE A 162 -6.95 5.66 22.14
CA ILE A 162 -5.67 6.02 21.53
C ILE A 162 -4.61 4.97 21.87
N ARG A 163 -4.02 4.38 20.86
CA ARG A 163 -2.89 3.45 20.96
C ARG A 163 -1.60 4.13 20.48
N LYS A 164 -0.51 3.90 21.20
CA LYS A 164 0.81 4.43 20.85
C LYS A 164 1.64 3.35 20.18
N LEU A 165 2.13 3.62 18.98
CA LEU A 165 3.06 2.72 18.31
C LEU A 165 4.36 2.59 19.12
N PRO A 166 4.86 1.37 19.36
CA PRO A 166 6.14 1.16 20.00
C PRO A 166 7.29 1.67 19.13
N ALA A 167 8.35 2.12 19.75
CA ALA A 167 9.59 2.42 19.04
C ALA A 167 10.36 1.10 18.85
N PHE A 168 10.45 0.63 17.61
CA PHE A 168 11.29 -0.52 17.30
C PHE A 168 12.74 -0.05 17.21
N THR A 169 13.50 -0.31 18.26
CA THR A 169 14.96 -0.12 18.26
C THR A 169 15.63 -1.47 18.12
N LEU A 170 16.61 -1.59 17.23
CA LEU A 170 17.47 -2.76 17.23
C LEU A 170 18.31 -2.72 18.51
N PRO A 171 18.55 -3.86 19.16
CA PRO A 171 19.56 -3.92 20.21
C PRO A 171 20.91 -3.48 19.62
N ALA A 172 21.65 -2.72 20.40
CA ALA A 172 22.99 -2.26 20.05
C ALA A 172 23.95 -3.45 19.91
#